data_571b1bac6855edf1f4f2e60b487f99f1
#
_entry.id   571b1bac6855edf1f4f2e60b487f99f1
#
_cell.length_a   1.000
_cell.length_b   1.000
_cell.length_c   1.000
_cell.angle_alpha   90.00
_cell.angle_beta   90.00
_cell.angle_gamma   90.00
#
_symmetry.space_group_name_H-M   'P 1'
#
loop_
_entity.id
_entity.type
_entity.pdbx_description
1 polymer ?
#
loop_
_entity_poly.entity_id
_entity_poly.type
_entity_poly.pdbx_seq_one_letter_code
_entity_poly.pdbx_strand_id
1 'polypeptide(L)'
;AYTSQVALEADGNMCKPVMKEGAPVYQRKEKASADEKDSYFVVSHKNKYVYAQNMLFPRMHSSAHAQAYEDWMGGVEGNQVPYDRCGENMMVKVPTQMENIRFFLSYQCNFMYWRYFMWNFAGRQNDIQGNGEPEHGNWITGFSFIDDALYGDQSKMPDDLKANKGHNVFYCMPLILGLIGLFWQAWYT
;
A
#
# COMPACT_ATOMS: atom_id res chain seq x y z
N ALA A 1 9.87 -12.47 11.99
CA ALA A 1 9.19 -12.63 10.72
C ALA A 1 7.78 -12.07 10.83
N TYR A 2 7.34 -11.34 9.82
CA TYR A 2 6.00 -10.76 9.75
C TYR A 2 4.97 -11.76 9.19
N THR A 3 3.74 -11.46 9.33
CA THR A 3 2.48 -12.20 9.28
C THR A 3 2.16 -13.13 8.12
N SER A 4 2.93 -13.25 7.08
CA SER A 4 2.54 -14.07 5.92
C SER A 4 3.08 -15.51 5.95
N GLN A 5 3.21 -16.08 7.14
CA GLN A 5 3.66 -17.45 7.26
C GLN A 5 2.55 -18.40 6.80
N VAL A 6 2.83 -19.16 5.75
CA VAL A 6 1.95 -20.22 5.26
C VAL A 6 1.93 -21.34 6.29
N ALA A 7 0.75 -21.84 6.62
CA ALA A 7 0.62 -23.02 7.48
C ALA A 7 1.31 -24.20 6.81
N LEU A 8 2.13 -24.93 7.58
CA LEU A 8 2.92 -26.06 7.12
C LEU A 8 2.42 -27.33 7.77
N GLU A 9 2.48 -28.43 7.04
CA GLU A 9 2.14 -29.75 7.50
C GLU A 9 3.27 -30.71 7.19
N ALA A 10 3.61 -31.57 8.15
CA ALA A 10 4.63 -32.60 7.97
C ALA A 10 4.08 -33.74 7.10
N ASP A 11 4.72 -33.99 5.98
CA ASP A 11 4.44 -35.12 5.11
C ASP A 11 5.70 -35.99 5.01
N GLY A 12 5.82 -36.95 5.90
CA GLY A 12 7.06 -37.73 6.09
C GLY A 12 8.23 -36.83 6.51
N ASN A 13 9.32 -36.85 5.73
CA ASN A 13 10.51 -36.02 5.98
C ASN A 13 10.45 -34.63 5.28
N MET A 14 9.33 -34.29 4.64
CA MET A 14 9.17 -33.02 3.95
C MET A 14 8.10 -32.16 4.59
N CYS A 15 8.37 -30.86 4.57
CA CYS A 15 7.45 -29.85 5.07
C CYS A 15 6.71 -29.24 3.88
N LYS A 16 5.40 -29.43 3.81
CA LYS A 16 4.55 -28.96 2.70
C LYS A 16 3.62 -27.86 3.14
N PRO A 17 3.36 -26.84 2.29
CA PRO A 17 2.36 -25.84 2.58
C PRO A 17 0.94 -26.45 2.57
N VAL A 18 0.14 -26.10 3.55
CA VAL A 18 -1.28 -26.46 3.60
C VAL A 18 -2.01 -25.66 2.53
N MET A 19 -2.69 -26.36 1.64
CA MET A 19 -3.48 -25.76 0.56
C MET A 19 -4.96 -26.15 0.71
N LYS A 20 -5.83 -25.24 0.30
CA LYS A 20 -7.27 -25.46 0.17
C LYS A 20 -7.73 -25.11 -1.24
N GLU A 21 -8.85 -25.66 -1.62
CA GLU A 21 -9.53 -25.24 -2.85
C GLU A 21 -9.91 -23.77 -2.76
N GLY A 22 -9.53 -23.02 -3.78
CA GLY A 22 -9.80 -21.60 -3.91
C GLY A 22 -10.87 -21.30 -4.97
N ALA A 23 -10.74 -20.19 -5.65
CA ALA A 23 -11.70 -19.77 -6.67
C ALA A 23 -11.77 -20.77 -7.82
N PRO A 24 -12.99 -21.06 -8.34
CA PRO A 24 -13.16 -21.93 -9.49
C PRO A 24 -12.54 -21.31 -10.75
N VAL A 25 -11.97 -22.17 -11.59
CA VAL A 25 -11.48 -21.84 -12.91
C VAL A 25 -12.55 -22.24 -13.91
N TYR A 26 -13.05 -21.25 -14.63
CA TYR A 26 -14.11 -21.44 -15.61
C TYR A 26 -13.51 -21.62 -17.02
N GLN A 27 -14.11 -22.52 -17.78
CA GLN A 27 -13.87 -22.63 -19.22
C GLN A 27 -15.20 -22.34 -19.93
N ARG A 28 -15.09 -21.61 -21.05
CA ARG A 28 -16.25 -21.34 -21.90
C ARG A 28 -16.64 -22.63 -22.62
N LYS A 29 -17.94 -22.94 -22.60
CA LYS A 29 -18.52 -24.03 -23.37
C LYS A 29 -18.56 -23.64 -24.84
N GLU A 30 -18.22 -24.57 -25.74
CA GLU A 30 -18.38 -24.35 -27.19
C GLU A 30 -19.86 -24.19 -27.51
N LYS A 31 -20.18 -23.19 -28.33
CA LYS A 31 -21.56 -22.94 -28.78
C LYS A 31 -21.96 -23.91 -29.86
N ALA A 32 -23.14 -24.46 -29.77
CA ALA A 32 -23.72 -25.27 -30.83
C ALA A 32 -24.32 -24.40 -31.95
N SER A 33 -24.72 -23.13 -31.65
CA SER A 33 -25.27 -22.16 -32.60
C SER A 33 -24.73 -20.75 -32.27
N ALA A 34 -24.71 -19.86 -33.29
CA ALA A 34 -24.30 -18.47 -33.16
C ALA A 34 -25.19 -17.66 -32.20
N ASP A 35 -26.44 -18.02 -32.07
CA ASP A 35 -27.44 -17.32 -31.23
C ASP A 35 -27.43 -17.84 -29.78
N GLU A 36 -26.68 -18.87 -29.45
CA GLU A 36 -26.59 -19.40 -28.11
C GLU A 36 -25.81 -18.46 -27.20
N LYS A 37 -26.36 -18.17 -26.01
CA LYS A 37 -25.66 -17.37 -24.99
C LYS A 37 -24.40 -18.08 -24.49
N ASP A 38 -23.39 -17.29 -24.15
CA ASP A 38 -22.16 -17.80 -23.55
C ASP A 38 -22.48 -18.51 -22.23
N SER A 39 -22.01 -19.75 -22.14
CA SER A 39 -22.09 -20.54 -20.90
C SER A 39 -20.70 -21.01 -20.49
N TYR A 40 -20.51 -21.18 -19.18
CA TYR A 40 -19.23 -21.54 -18.60
C TYR A 40 -19.43 -22.73 -17.67
N PHE A 41 -18.42 -23.59 -17.59
CA PHE A 41 -18.37 -24.68 -16.62
C PHE A 41 -17.05 -24.61 -15.85
N VAL A 42 -17.08 -25.14 -14.63
CA VAL A 42 -15.89 -25.21 -13.76
C VAL A 42 -15.03 -26.37 -14.20
N VAL A 43 -13.77 -26.11 -14.54
CA VAL A 43 -12.79 -27.12 -14.95
C VAL A 43 -11.94 -27.57 -13.77
N SER A 44 -11.58 -26.64 -12.91
CA SER A 44 -10.71 -26.87 -11.76
C SER A 44 -10.88 -25.76 -10.73
N HIS A 45 -10.20 -25.90 -9.59
CA HIS A 45 -10.08 -24.83 -8.61
C HIS A 45 -8.62 -24.40 -8.46
N LYS A 46 -8.40 -23.11 -8.22
CA LYS A 46 -7.06 -22.59 -7.91
C LYS A 46 -6.69 -23.06 -6.50
N ASN A 47 -5.45 -23.48 -6.31
CA ASN A 47 -4.94 -23.75 -4.97
C ASN A 47 -4.75 -22.44 -4.21
N LYS A 48 -5.23 -22.38 -2.98
CA LYS A 48 -5.08 -21.27 -2.06
C LYS A 48 -4.29 -21.72 -0.84
N TYR A 49 -3.21 -21.01 -0.53
CA TYR A 49 -2.44 -21.26 0.69
C TYR A 49 -3.27 -20.90 1.93
N VAL A 50 -3.14 -21.72 2.96
CA VAL A 50 -3.66 -21.42 4.29
C VAL A 50 -2.57 -20.72 5.09
N TYR A 51 -2.89 -19.58 5.70
CA TYR A 51 -1.96 -18.83 6.52
C TYR A 51 -2.18 -19.18 7.99
N ALA A 52 -1.08 -19.38 8.73
CA ALA A 52 -1.11 -19.67 10.15
C ALA A 52 -1.70 -18.52 10.96
N GLN A 53 -1.43 -17.28 10.51
CA GLN A 53 -1.92 -16.07 11.15
C GLN A 53 -2.78 -15.28 10.17
N ASN A 54 -4.05 -15.05 10.54
CA ASN A 54 -5.00 -14.30 9.75
C ASN A 54 -5.42 -13.03 10.49
N MET A 55 -5.43 -11.91 9.76
CA MET A 55 -5.90 -10.62 10.22
C MET A 55 -6.99 -10.08 9.30
N LEU A 56 -7.87 -9.25 9.85
CA LEU A 56 -8.92 -8.61 9.05
C LEU A 56 -8.33 -7.65 7.99
N PHE A 57 -7.25 -6.94 8.33
CA PHE A 57 -6.65 -5.92 7.47
C PHE A 57 -5.12 -5.99 7.51
N PRO A 58 -4.50 -7.03 6.92
CA PRO A 58 -3.03 -7.19 6.93
C PRO A 58 -2.39 -6.28 5.89
N ARG A 59 -1.68 -5.24 6.33
CA ARG A 59 -0.92 -4.34 5.46
C ARG A 59 0.59 -4.59 5.51
N MET A 60 1.11 -4.84 6.70
CA MET A 60 2.51 -5.22 6.92
C MET A 60 2.63 -6.74 6.93
N HIS A 61 2.47 -7.40 5.78
CA HIS A 61 2.41 -8.85 5.70
C HIS A 61 3.69 -9.52 5.15
N SER A 62 4.55 -8.75 4.48
CA SER A 62 5.73 -9.31 3.82
C SER A 62 6.94 -9.33 4.75
N SER A 63 7.49 -10.51 5.01
CA SER A 63 8.72 -10.64 5.79
C SER A 63 9.95 -10.04 5.08
N ALA A 64 9.93 -9.99 3.74
CA ALA A 64 10.99 -9.38 2.95
C ALA A 64 11.06 -7.85 3.12
N HIS A 65 9.95 -7.22 3.49
CA HIS A 65 9.88 -5.77 3.70
C HIS A 65 9.83 -5.38 5.19
N ALA A 66 10.15 -6.30 6.08
CA ALA A 66 10.07 -6.09 7.52
C ALA A 66 10.85 -4.85 7.98
N GLN A 67 12.07 -4.69 7.49
CA GLN A 67 12.91 -3.54 7.81
C GLN A 67 12.28 -2.22 7.34
N ALA A 68 11.77 -2.19 6.11
CA ALA A 68 11.12 -0.99 5.58
C ALA A 68 9.85 -0.60 6.37
N TYR A 69 9.12 -1.58 6.90
CA TYR A 69 7.99 -1.29 7.79
C TYR A 69 8.45 -0.70 9.13
N GLU A 70 9.51 -1.24 9.71
CA GLU A 70 10.09 -0.73 10.96
C GLU A 70 10.65 0.68 10.80
N ASP A 71 11.39 0.94 9.72
CA ASP A 71 11.94 2.25 9.41
C ASP A 71 10.84 3.29 9.22
N TRP A 72 9.79 2.95 8.45
CA TRP A 72 8.67 3.85 8.22
C TRP A 72 7.86 4.16 9.48
N MET A 73 7.64 3.15 10.31
CA MET A 73 6.80 3.27 11.51
C MET A 73 7.55 3.82 12.72
N GLY A 74 8.88 3.92 12.65
CA GLY A 74 9.73 4.23 13.80
C GLY A 74 9.77 3.09 14.81
N GLY A 75 9.64 1.85 14.34
CA GLY A 75 9.51 0.63 15.10
C GLY A 75 8.10 0.03 15.07
N VAL A 76 8.03 -1.28 15.09
CA VAL A 76 6.79 -2.05 15.18
C VAL A 76 6.90 -2.93 16.43
N GLU A 77 6.00 -2.76 17.39
CA GLU A 77 5.98 -3.58 18.62
C GLU A 77 5.48 -4.99 18.30
N GLY A 78 4.29 -5.08 17.71
CA GLY A 78 3.66 -6.33 17.33
C GLY A 78 3.41 -7.28 18.48
N ASN A 79 2.84 -8.44 18.18
CA ASN A 79 2.66 -9.54 19.12
C ASN A 79 3.60 -10.69 18.75
N GLN A 80 4.24 -11.30 19.73
CA GLN A 80 4.99 -12.54 19.56
C GLN A 80 4.03 -13.71 19.56
N VAL A 81 3.96 -14.44 18.45
CA VAL A 81 3.03 -15.57 18.27
C VAL A 81 3.84 -16.82 17.93
N PRO A 82 3.55 -17.97 18.56
CA PRO A 82 4.20 -19.22 18.21
C PRO A 82 3.80 -19.65 16.79
N TYR A 83 4.77 -20.08 16.03
CA TYR A 83 4.63 -20.62 14.69
C TYR A 83 5.35 -21.97 14.62
N ASP A 84 4.61 -22.99 14.26
CA ASP A 84 5.16 -24.34 14.05
C ASP A 84 5.64 -24.47 12.61
N ARG A 85 6.93 -24.68 12.45
CA ARG A 85 7.56 -25.01 11.19
C ARG A 85 7.92 -26.50 11.17
N CYS A 86 6.88 -27.34 11.02
CA CYS A 86 7.02 -28.79 10.96
C CYS A 86 7.84 -29.40 12.11
N GLY A 87 7.48 -29.04 13.34
CA GLY A 87 8.11 -29.55 14.56
C GLY A 87 9.17 -28.60 15.15
N GLU A 88 9.54 -27.54 14.46
CA GLU A 88 10.33 -26.44 15.01
C GLU A 88 9.41 -25.29 15.41
N ASN A 89 9.19 -25.12 16.71
CA ASN A 89 8.44 -24.00 17.24
C ASN A 89 9.31 -22.75 17.26
N MET A 90 8.93 -21.73 16.48
CA MET A 90 9.57 -20.42 16.49
C MET A 90 8.58 -19.32 16.87
N MET A 91 9.11 -18.27 17.48
CA MET A 91 8.30 -17.08 17.75
C MET A 91 8.37 -16.13 16.55
N VAL A 92 7.22 -15.75 16.02
CA VAL A 92 7.13 -14.78 14.94
C VAL A 92 6.46 -13.51 15.44
N LYS A 93 6.98 -12.36 15.02
CA LYS A 93 6.42 -11.05 15.33
C LYS A 93 5.29 -10.74 14.36
N VAL A 94 4.11 -10.54 14.87
CA VAL A 94 2.90 -10.23 14.09
C VAL A 94 2.44 -8.82 14.41
N PRO A 95 2.43 -7.87 13.44
CA PRO A 95 1.93 -6.53 13.67
C PRO A 95 0.48 -6.55 14.16
N THR A 96 0.15 -5.66 15.06
CA THR A 96 -1.22 -5.52 15.57
C THR A 96 -2.14 -4.93 14.48
N GLN A 97 -3.44 -5.06 14.67
CA GLN A 97 -4.43 -4.45 13.76
C GLN A 97 -4.29 -2.92 13.71
N MET A 98 -3.98 -2.28 14.83
CA MET A 98 -3.81 -0.84 14.92
C MET A 98 -2.55 -0.37 14.18
N GLU A 99 -1.45 -1.09 14.28
CA GLU A 99 -0.23 -0.82 13.52
C GLU A 99 -0.46 -0.95 12.02
N ASN A 100 -1.22 -1.96 11.59
CA ASN A 100 -1.61 -2.09 10.18
C ASN A 100 -2.46 -0.91 9.68
N ILE A 101 -3.40 -0.42 10.50
CA ILE A 101 -4.22 0.76 10.18
C ILE A 101 -3.33 2.02 10.12
N ARG A 102 -2.44 2.20 11.10
CA ARG A 102 -1.51 3.33 11.13
C ARG A 102 -0.60 3.33 9.90
N PHE A 103 -0.04 2.19 9.54
CA PHE A 103 0.76 2.04 8.33
C PHE A 103 -0.05 2.36 7.06
N PHE A 104 -1.28 1.87 6.97
CA PHE A 104 -2.17 2.19 5.86
C PHE A 104 -2.41 3.69 5.71
N LEU A 105 -2.74 4.37 6.80
CA LEU A 105 -3.02 5.81 6.77
C LEU A 105 -1.75 6.63 6.50
N SER A 106 -0.64 6.33 7.15
CA SER A 106 0.60 7.12 7.01
C SER A 106 1.32 6.85 5.70
N TYR A 107 1.46 5.60 5.30
CA TYR A 107 2.20 5.24 4.10
C TYR A 107 1.33 5.22 2.86
N GLN A 108 0.25 4.41 2.85
CA GLN A 108 -0.52 4.22 1.62
C GLN A 108 -1.43 5.41 1.32
N CYS A 109 -2.18 5.92 2.31
CA CYS A 109 -3.06 7.06 2.08
C CYS A 109 -2.29 8.37 1.99
N ASN A 110 -1.43 8.67 2.94
CA ASN A 110 -0.73 9.96 2.97
C ASN A 110 0.45 10.00 2.01
N PHE A 111 1.47 9.15 2.18
CA PHE A 111 2.68 9.24 1.40
C PHE A 111 2.51 8.79 -0.05
N MET A 112 1.85 7.66 -0.33
CA MET A 112 1.69 7.17 -1.69
C MET A 112 0.57 7.88 -2.45
N TYR A 113 -0.62 8.03 -1.86
CA TYR A 113 -1.78 8.57 -2.56
C TYR A 113 -1.87 10.09 -2.45
N TRP A 114 -1.96 10.64 -1.22
CA TRP A 114 -2.19 12.06 -0.99
C TRP A 114 -1.05 12.94 -1.52
N ARG A 115 0.19 12.56 -1.30
CA ARG A 115 1.36 13.26 -1.86
C ARG A 115 1.28 13.34 -3.38
N TYR A 116 1.01 12.22 -4.05
CA TYR A 116 0.90 12.18 -5.52
C TYR A 116 -0.28 12.99 -6.03
N PHE A 117 -1.43 12.92 -5.35
CA PHE A 117 -2.59 13.75 -5.64
C PHE A 117 -2.22 15.24 -5.55
N MET A 118 -1.60 15.67 -4.45
CA MET A 118 -1.23 17.07 -4.23
C MET A 118 -0.16 17.59 -5.19
N TRP A 119 0.69 16.74 -5.76
CA TRP A 119 1.60 17.15 -6.84
C TRP A 119 0.89 17.75 -8.05
N ASN A 120 -0.31 17.30 -8.33
CA ASN A 120 -1.09 17.77 -9.48
C ASN A 120 -1.95 19.00 -9.14
N PHE A 121 -2.22 19.26 -7.86
CA PHE A 121 -3.17 20.27 -7.43
C PHE A 121 -2.55 21.42 -6.62
N ALA A 122 -1.45 21.18 -5.95
CA ALA A 122 -0.74 22.19 -5.16
C ALA A 122 0.62 22.54 -5.76
N GLY A 123 1.46 21.53 -5.96
CA GLY A 123 2.79 21.65 -6.50
C GLY A 123 3.72 20.54 -6.05
N ARG A 124 4.86 20.43 -6.67
CA ARG A 124 5.88 19.41 -6.40
C ARG A 124 7.22 20.05 -6.07
N GLN A 125 7.82 19.62 -4.99
CA GLN A 125 9.10 20.11 -4.50
C GLN A 125 10.24 19.82 -5.49
N ASN A 126 10.39 18.57 -5.90
CA ASN A 126 11.33 18.09 -6.92
C ASN A 126 10.91 16.71 -7.43
N ASP A 127 11.63 16.14 -8.39
CA ASP A 127 11.38 14.82 -8.97
C ASP A 127 12.25 13.70 -8.37
N ILE A 128 12.97 13.99 -7.30
CA ILE A 128 13.79 13.01 -6.61
C ILE A 128 12.90 12.09 -5.78
N GLN A 129 13.15 10.79 -5.91
CA GLN A 129 12.41 9.79 -5.15
C GLN A 129 12.78 9.90 -3.68
N GLY A 130 11.78 10.16 -2.83
CA GLY A 130 11.92 10.17 -1.38
C GLY A 130 11.20 9.00 -0.71
N ASN A 131 11.59 8.74 0.52
CA ASN A 131 10.95 7.79 1.42
C ASN A 131 10.29 8.48 2.63
N GLY A 132 9.95 9.75 2.48
CA GLY A 132 9.35 10.58 3.54
C GLY A 132 10.27 11.66 4.10
N GLU A 133 11.49 11.79 3.55
CA GLU A 133 12.43 12.84 3.92
C GLU A 133 11.89 14.23 3.53
N PRO A 134 12.20 15.29 4.30
CA PRO A 134 11.71 16.65 4.03
C PRO A 134 12.17 17.24 2.70
N GLU A 135 13.26 16.72 2.11
CA GLU A 135 13.96 17.31 0.97
C GLU A 135 13.62 16.64 -0.37
N HIS A 136 12.99 15.47 -0.35
CA HIS A 136 12.84 14.63 -1.53
C HIS A 136 11.37 14.40 -1.90
N GLY A 137 11.01 14.95 -3.08
CA GLY A 137 9.77 14.62 -3.78
C GLY A 137 8.48 14.84 -2.98
N ASN A 138 8.44 15.82 -2.10
CA ASN A 138 7.25 16.18 -1.36
C ASN A 138 6.30 17.05 -2.20
N TRP A 139 5.05 17.17 -1.79
CA TRP A 139 4.16 18.17 -2.34
C TRP A 139 4.37 19.49 -1.61
N ILE A 140 4.23 20.60 -2.32
CA ILE A 140 4.35 21.94 -1.75
C ILE A 140 3.20 22.81 -2.24
N THR A 141 2.86 23.83 -1.46
CA THR A 141 1.82 24.78 -1.80
C THR A 141 2.37 26.03 -2.49
N GLY A 142 3.63 26.35 -2.26
CA GLY A 142 4.26 27.61 -2.62
C GLY A 142 4.08 28.72 -1.57
N PHE A 143 3.31 28.45 -0.51
CA PHE A 143 3.18 29.36 0.62
C PHE A 143 4.16 28.92 1.71
N SER A 144 5.22 29.72 1.95
CA SER A 144 6.31 29.35 2.87
C SER A 144 5.79 29.01 4.28
N PHE A 145 4.79 29.71 4.79
CA PHE A 145 4.23 29.44 6.12
C PHE A 145 3.57 28.06 6.24
N ILE A 146 3.10 27.46 5.13
CA ILE A 146 2.56 26.10 5.11
C ILE A 146 3.70 25.11 4.87
N ASP A 147 4.52 25.38 3.86
CA ASP A 147 5.56 24.45 3.41
C ASP A 147 6.65 24.29 4.48
N ASP A 148 7.03 25.38 5.14
CA ASP A 148 8.01 25.36 6.24
C ASP A 148 7.44 24.64 7.49
N ALA A 149 6.15 24.72 7.73
CA ALA A 149 5.52 23.99 8.82
C ALA A 149 5.47 22.46 8.56
N LEU A 150 5.39 22.05 7.29
CA LEU A 150 5.31 20.63 6.91
C LEU A 150 6.70 19.99 6.78
N TYR A 151 7.65 20.69 6.18
CA TYR A 151 8.92 20.13 5.74
C TYR A 151 10.15 20.89 6.25
N GLY A 152 9.96 21.92 7.05
CA GLY A 152 11.02 22.82 7.47
C GLY A 152 11.37 23.88 6.42
N ASP A 153 12.27 24.79 6.79
CA ASP A 153 12.64 25.96 5.98
C ASP A 153 13.19 25.56 4.59
N GLN A 154 12.35 25.66 3.58
CA GLN A 154 12.66 25.30 2.20
C GLN A 154 13.73 26.21 1.58
N SER A 155 13.99 27.37 2.18
CA SER A 155 15.05 28.29 1.70
C SER A 155 16.45 27.75 1.98
N LYS A 156 16.61 26.85 2.94
CA LYS A 156 17.90 26.22 3.31
C LYS A 156 18.22 24.95 2.55
N MET A 157 17.33 24.51 1.68
CA MET A 157 17.57 23.34 0.85
C MET A 157 18.77 23.57 -0.09
N PRO A 158 19.59 22.54 -0.40
CA PRO A 158 20.68 22.62 -1.37
C PRO A 158 20.24 23.15 -2.74
N ASP A 159 21.09 23.91 -3.41
CA ASP A 159 20.74 24.58 -4.66
C ASP A 159 20.41 23.62 -5.81
N ASP A 160 21.02 22.45 -5.85
CA ASP A 160 20.73 21.38 -6.81
C ASP A 160 19.31 20.81 -6.64
N LEU A 161 18.79 20.77 -5.42
CA LEU A 161 17.43 20.35 -5.13
C LEU A 161 16.41 21.47 -5.42
N LYS A 162 16.76 22.74 -5.13
CA LYS A 162 15.90 23.90 -5.44
C LYS A 162 15.75 24.12 -6.94
N ALA A 163 16.85 24.01 -7.70
CA ALA A 163 16.89 24.22 -9.15
C ALA A 163 16.41 22.99 -9.94
N ASN A 164 15.80 22.01 -9.29
CA ASN A 164 15.35 20.79 -9.93
C ASN A 164 14.26 21.06 -10.97
N LYS A 165 14.37 20.43 -12.15
CA LYS A 165 13.41 20.60 -13.26
C LYS A 165 12.00 20.10 -12.93
N GLY A 166 11.88 19.23 -11.96
CA GLY A 166 10.60 18.74 -11.47
C GLY A 166 9.88 19.67 -10.51
N HIS A 167 10.53 20.76 -10.07
CA HIS A 167 9.93 21.75 -9.20
C HIS A 167 8.81 22.51 -9.92
N ASN A 168 7.63 22.54 -9.33
CA ASN A 168 6.51 23.36 -9.78
C ASN A 168 5.63 23.80 -8.62
N VAL A 169 4.95 24.92 -8.79
CA VAL A 169 4.07 25.49 -7.77
C VAL A 169 2.79 26.02 -8.41
N PHE A 170 1.65 25.56 -7.93
CA PHE A 170 0.35 25.97 -8.44
C PHE A 170 -0.46 26.77 -7.41
N TYR A 171 0.06 27.03 -6.23
CA TYR A 171 -0.60 27.74 -5.14
C TYR A 171 -1.99 27.19 -4.80
N CYS A 172 -2.16 25.89 -4.92
CA CYS A 172 -3.42 25.18 -4.75
C CYS A 172 -4.57 25.65 -5.67
N MET A 173 -4.31 26.45 -6.71
CA MET A 173 -5.33 26.99 -7.59
C MET A 173 -6.18 25.90 -8.30
N PRO A 174 -5.60 24.85 -8.87
CA PRO A 174 -6.39 23.77 -9.47
C PRO A 174 -7.30 23.06 -8.45
N LEU A 175 -6.83 22.89 -7.20
CA LEU A 175 -7.63 22.30 -6.13
C LEU A 175 -8.83 23.18 -5.79
N ILE A 176 -8.61 24.49 -5.60
CA ILE A 176 -9.66 25.45 -5.26
C ILE A 176 -10.72 25.50 -6.38
N LEU A 177 -10.31 25.60 -7.64
CA LEU A 177 -11.22 25.63 -8.77
C LEU A 177 -12.01 24.32 -8.90
N GLY A 178 -11.36 23.17 -8.67
CA GLY A 178 -12.03 21.87 -8.67
C GLY A 178 -13.06 21.74 -7.56
N LEU A 179 -12.76 22.21 -6.36
CA LEU A 179 -13.72 22.25 -5.25
C LEU A 179 -14.91 23.17 -5.52
N ILE A 180 -14.66 24.37 -6.05
CA ILE A 180 -15.74 25.29 -6.44
C ILE A 180 -16.65 24.63 -7.48
N GLY A 181 -16.08 23.97 -8.50
CA GLY A 181 -16.85 23.25 -9.52
C GLY A 181 -17.66 22.10 -8.95
N LEU A 182 -17.07 21.32 -8.02
CA LEU A 182 -17.75 20.22 -7.35
C LEU A 182 -18.95 20.72 -6.53
N PHE A 183 -18.75 21.78 -5.71
CA PHE A 183 -19.84 22.37 -4.93
C PHE A 183 -20.93 22.97 -5.80
N TRP A 184 -20.54 23.64 -6.87
CA TRP A 184 -21.49 24.18 -7.85
C TRP A 184 -22.36 23.07 -8.46
N GLN A 185 -21.74 22.01 -8.92
CA GLN A 185 -22.47 20.88 -9.52
C GLN A 185 -23.39 20.20 -8.50
N ALA A 186 -22.90 19.94 -7.29
CA ALA A 186 -23.70 19.32 -6.23
C ALA A 186 -24.91 20.18 -5.80
N TRP A 187 -24.80 21.51 -5.94
CA TRP A 187 -25.89 22.43 -5.62
C TRP A 187 -26.96 22.51 -6.72
N TYR A 188 -26.57 22.37 -7.99
CA TYR A 188 -27.46 22.53 -9.14
C TYR A 188 -27.95 21.21 -9.77
N THR A 189 -27.53 20.07 -9.24
CA THR A 189 -28.04 18.75 -9.64
C THR A 189 -29.00 18.19 -8.61
#